data_8b50f193b65fd1df777cbcba79a5cda4
#
_entry.id   8b50f193b65fd1df777cbcba79a5cda4
#
_cell.length_a   1.000
_cell.length_b   1.000
_cell.length_c   1.000
_cell.angle_alpha   90.00
_cell.angle_beta   90.00
_cell.angle_gamma   90.00
#
_symmetry.space_group_name_H-M   'P 1'
#
loop_
_entity.id
_entity.type
_entity.pdbx_description
1 polymer ?
#
loop_
_entity_poly.entity_id
_entity_poly.type
_entity_poly.pdbx_seq_one_letter_code
_entity_poly.pdbx_strand_id
1 'polypeptide(L)'
;MKKIFFLSLLLLLLNNTAFGKELKIECTVKKIDEKGNFYKIGDKTVWTYDLSSKKYIVTDDFIRHYNLAKIKDKYFLQFIQIFRYTGEFIQKTAEIPEDQLQDFQNIDYENQNSETFDKVFSKVNNSFFKNKASKQNIYWQEYIMDCIKAQKKF
;
A
#
# COMPACT_ATOMS: atom_id res chain seq x y z
N MET A 1 0.31 -38.36 33.88
CA MET A 1 -0.44 -37.88 32.72
C MET A 1 -0.69 -36.35 32.70
N LYS A 2 -0.83 -35.65 33.82
CA LYS A 2 -1.08 -34.17 33.83
C LYS A 2 0.11 -33.30 33.38
N LYS A 3 1.36 -33.77 33.50
CA LYS A 3 2.55 -32.99 33.13
C LYS A 3 2.79 -32.90 31.61
N ILE A 4 2.33 -33.89 30.84
CA ILE A 4 2.51 -33.91 29.36
C ILE A 4 1.54 -32.94 28.70
N PHE A 5 0.34 -32.75 29.27
CA PHE A 5 -0.65 -31.82 28.74
C PHE A 5 -0.24 -30.37 28.90
N PHE A 6 0.48 -30.04 29.96
CA PHE A 6 0.99 -28.66 30.17
C PHE A 6 2.12 -28.30 29.24
N LEU A 7 2.96 -29.28 28.88
CA LEU A 7 4.09 -29.05 27.96
C LEU A 7 3.61 -28.82 26.51
N SER A 8 2.56 -29.56 26.09
CA SER A 8 1.97 -29.38 24.76
C SER A 8 1.21 -28.08 24.62
N LEU A 9 0.56 -27.59 25.68
CA LEU A 9 -0.12 -26.29 25.69
C LEU A 9 0.89 -25.13 25.67
N LEU A 10 2.02 -25.28 26.38
CA LEU A 10 3.10 -24.29 26.37
C LEU A 10 3.78 -24.19 25.00
N LEU A 11 3.98 -25.32 24.31
CA LEU A 11 4.50 -25.36 22.94
C LEU A 11 3.53 -24.72 21.91
N LEU A 12 2.23 -24.84 22.09
CA LEU A 12 1.22 -24.18 21.26
C LEU A 12 1.20 -22.66 21.48
N LEU A 13 1.45 -22.19 22.71
CA LEU A 13 1.55 -20.77 23.02
C LEU A 13 2.84 -20.14 22.46
N LEU A 14 3.94 -20.89 22.40
CA LEU A 14 5.21 -20.41 21.84
C LEU A 14 5.20 -20.33 20.30
N ASN A 15 4.35 -21.09 19.63
CA ASN A 15 4.22 -21.03 18.17
C ASN A 15 3.42 -19.82 17.65
N ASN A 16 2.70 -19.09 18.53
CA ASN A 16 1.93 -17.90 18.12
C ASN A 16 2.73 -16.58 18.08
N THR A 17 4.01 -16.61 18.43
CA THR A 17 4.85 -15.39 18.47
C THR A 17 5.81 -15.23 17.28
N ALA A 18 5.77 -16.15 16.30
CA ALA A 18 6.72 -16.18 15.18
C ALA A 18 6.11 -15.77 13.83
N PHE A 19 4.95 -15.12 13.78
CA PHE A 19 4.56 -14.40 12.58
C PHE A 19 5.34 -13.10 12.55
N GLY A 20 6.42 -13.09 11.78
CA GLY A 20 7.25 -11.90 11.60
C GLY A 20 6.36 -10.71 11.23
N LYS A 21 6.58 -9.60 11.91
CA LYS A 21 5.91 -8.31 11.65
C LYS A 21 6.17 -7.82 10.21
N GLU A 22 7.07 -8.46 9.51
CA GLU A 22 7.51 -8.12 8.16
C GLU A 22 6.82 -9.01 7.11
N LEU A 23 6.14 -8.38 6.16
CA LEU A 23 5.59 -9.02 4.97
C LEU A 23 6.45 -8.64 3.77
N LYS A 24 7.02 -9.65 3.10
CA LYS A 24 7.72 -9.48 1.82
C LYS A 24 6.88 -10.08 0.70
N ILE A 25 6.60 -9.31 -0.32
CA ILE A 25 5.83 -9.72 -1.50
C ILE A 25 6.62 -9.45 -2.79
N GLU A 26 6.47 -10.32 -3.76
CA GLU A 26 6.97 -10.13 -5.13
C GLU A 26 5.78 -9.83 -6.04
N CYS A 27 5.82 -8.73 -6.75
CA CYS A 27 4.73 -8.26 -7.59
C CYS A 27 5.17 -8.18 -9.06
N THR A 28 4.26 -8.55 -9.96
CA THR A 28 4.45 -8.43 -11.41
C THR A 28 3.44 -7.43 -11.95
N VAL A 29 3.89 -6.42 -12.67
CA VAL A 29 3.06 -5.40 -13.28
C VAL A 29 2.18 -6.00 -14.37
N LYS A 30 0.86 -5.87 -14.25
CA LYS A 30 -0.15 -6.39 -15.19
C LYS A 30 -0.77 -5.32 -16.05
N LYS A 31 -1.01 -4.15 -15.45
CA LYS A 31 -1.66 -3.04 -16.13
C LYS A 31 -1.04 -1.72 -15.68
N ILE A 32 -0.95 -0.81 -16.63
CA ILE A 32 -0.53 0.58 -16.42
C ILE A 32 -1.58 1.45 -17.07
N ASP A 33 -2.13 2.44 -16.34
CA ASP A 33 -3.05 3.44 -16.90
C ASP A 33 -2.52 4.83 -16.52
N GLU A 34 -1.87 5.55 -17.56
CA GLU A 34 -1.17 6.76 -17.20
C GLU A 34 -0.33 7.54 -18.24
N LYS A 35 0.26 8.65 -17.75
CA LYS A 35 1.23 9.49 -18.47
C LYS A 35 2.61 9.44 -17.80
N GLY A 36 3.37 8.37 -17.92
CA GLY A 36 4.74 8.32 -17.41
C GLY A 36 5.12 6.95 -16.87
N ASN A 37 6.24 6.42 -17.28
CA ASN A 37 6.56 5.00 -17.17
C ASN A 37 7.73 4.78 -16.21
N PHE A 38 7.45 4.56 -14.91
CA PHE A 38 8.45 3.99 -14.01
C PHE A 38 8.58 2.48 -14.18
N TYR A 39 7.47 1.80 -14.52
CA TYR A 39 7.43 0.35 -14.74
C TYR A 39 6.86 0.03 -16.12
N LYS A 40 7.20 -1.15 -16.64
CA LYS A 40 6.61 -1.74 -17.84
C LYS A 40 5.78 -2.95 -17.46
N ILE A 41 4.82 -3.32 -18.31
CA ILE A 41 4.07 -4.57 -18.13
C ILE A 41 5.07 -5.74 -18.14
N GLY A 42 4.95 -6.61 -17.13
CA GLY A 42 5.86 -7.74 -16.90
C GLY A 42 7.02 -7.44 -15.95
N ASP A 43 7.30 -6.18 -15.62
CA ASP A 43 8.33 -5.85 -14.63
C ASP A 43 7.99 -6.47 -13.27
N LYS A 44 9.04 -6.93 -12.59
CA LYS A 44 8.95 -7.50 -11.26
C LYS A 44 9.52 -6.55 -10.23
N THR A 45 8.83 -6.43 -9.11
CA THR A 45 9.28 -5.63 -7.99
C THR A 45 9.06 -6.37 -6.68
N VAL A 46 9.86 -6.07 -5.68
CA VAL A 46 9.75 -6.66 -4.34
C VAL A 46 9.45 -5.57 -3.35
N TRP A 47 8.39 -5.76 -2.58
CA TRP A 47 7.97 -4.84 -1.54
C TRP A 47 8.09 -5.51 -0.17
N THR A 48 8.50 -4.70 0.81
CA THR A 48 8.62 -5.15 2.19
C THR A 48 7.82 -4.21 3.09
N TYR A 49 6.93 -4.77 3.90
CA TYR A 49 6.05 -4.05 4.81
C TYR A 49 6.28 -4.49 6.25
N ASP A 50 6.57 -3.56 7.14
CA ASP A 50 6.50 -3.78 8.57
C ASP A 50 5.04 -3.62 9.04
N LEU A 51 4.35 -4.75 9.17
CA LEU A 51 2.93 -4.77 9.53
C LEU A 51 2.65 -4.27 10.97
N SER A 52 3.68 -4.03 11.76
CA SER A 52 3.55 -3.41 13.09
C SER A 52 3.58 -1.89 13.05
N SER A 53 3.98 -1.30 11.93
CA SER A 53 4.04 0.13 11.75
C SER A 53 2.64 0.72 11.59
N LYS A 54 2.35 1.81 12.30
CA LYS A 54 1.09 2.56 12.17
C LYS A 54 0.95 3.30 10.83
N LYS A 55 1.99 3.27 9.99
CA LYS A 55 1.94 3.77 8.60
C LYS A 55 1.08 2.89 7.69
N TYR A 56 0.74 1.67 8.13
CA TYR A 56 -0.06 0.73 7.35
C TYR A 56 -1.38 0.43 8.05
N ILE A 57 -2.45 0.46 7.28
CA ILE A 57 -3.76 -0.01 7.72
C ILE A 57 -3.83 -1.48 7.33
N VAL A 58 -3.76 -2.35 8.33
CA VAL A 58 -3.75 -3.81 8.13
C VAL A 58 -5.05 -4.40 8.66
N THR A 59 -5.78 -5.06 7.78
CA THR A 59 -7.00 -5.83 8.10
C THR A 59 -6.86 -7.25 7.58
N ASP A 60 -7.88 -8.08 7.77
CA ASP A 60 -7.89 -9.43 7.20
C ASP A 60 -7.95 -9.40 5.68
N ASP A 61 -8.63 -8.42 5.10
CA ASP A 61 -8.89 -8.32 3.67
C ASP A 61 -7.81 -7.60 2.90
N PHE A 62 -7.16 -6.60 3.50
CA PHE A 62 -6.22 -5.73 2.79
C PHE A 62 -5.11 -5.15 3.66
N ILE A 63 -4.07 -4.67 2.99
CA ILE A 63 -3.06 -3.74 3.51
C ILE A 63 -3.19 -2.46 2.70
N ARG A 64 -3.36 -1.32 3.37
CA ARG A 64 -3.45 0.00 2.75
C ARG A 64 -2.39 0.94 3.30
N HIS A 65 -1.97 1.85 2.46
CA HIS A 65 -1.01 2.88 2.80
C HIS A 65 -1.18 4.09 1.89
N TYR A 66 -0.92 5.29 2.40
CA TYR A 66 -0.81 6.50 1.60
C TYR A 66 0.32 7.37 2.13
N ASN A 67 0.97 8.12 1.25
CA ASN A 67 2.01 9.06 1.63
C ASN A 67 2.05 10.26 0.69
N LEU A 68 2.53 11.38 1.22
CA LEU A 68 2.84 12.58 0.45
C LEU A 68 4.35 12.68 0.32
N ALA A 69 4.85 12.66 -0.91
CA ALA A 69 6.28 12.77 -1.21
C ALA A 69 6.56 14.05 -1.99
N LYS A 70 7.64 14.75 -1.63
CA LYS A 70 8.17 15.86 -2.43
C LYS A 70 9.29 15.34 -3.33
N ILE A 71 9.14 15.50 -4.63
CA ILE A 71 10.15 15.13 -5.63
C ILE A 71 10.46 16.39 -6.44
N LYS A 72 11.68 16.92 -6.27
CA LYS A 72 12.07 18.26 -6.76
C LYS A 72 11.11 19.31 -6.19
N ASP A 73 10.41 20.06 -7.05
CA ASP A 73 9.49 21.13 -6.64
C ASP A 73 8.02 20.69 -6.63
N LYS A 74 7.75 19.42 -6.85
CA LYS A 74 6.39 18.88 -6.97
C LYS A 74 6.05 17.94 -5.83
N TYR A 75 4.78 17.92 -5.45
CA TYR A 75 4.25 17.02 -4.44
C TYR A 75 3.42 15.92 -5.09
N PHE A 76 3.64 14.70 -4.64
CA PHE A 76 2.94 13.50 -5.14
C PHE A 76 2.28 12.79 -3.99
N LEU A 77 0.98 12.57 -4.12
CA LEU A 77 0.23 11.72 -3.20
C LEU A 77 0.12 10.31 -3.81
N GLN A 78 0.59 9.34 -3.06
CA GLN A 78 0.60 7.94 -3.46
C GLN A 78 -0.35 7.15 -2.57
N PHE A 79 -1.15 6.30 -3.18
CA PHE A 79 -2.00 5.31 -2.51
C PHE A 79 -1.57 3.92 -2.92
N ILE A 80 -1.49 3.03 -1.95
CA ILE A 80 -1.22 1.61 -2.14
C ILE A 80 -2.33 0.82 -1.46
N GLN A 81 -2.85 -0.17 -2.16
CA GLN A 81 -3.78 -1.15 -1.61
C GLN A 81 -3.41 -2.54 -2.13
N ILE A 82 -3.29 -3.49 -1.20
CA ILE A 82 -2.99 -4.89 -1.46
C ILE A 82 -4.16 -5.70 -0.95
N PHE A 83 -4.81 -6.46 -1.83
CA PHE A 83 -5.86 -7.39 -1.46
C PHE A 83 -5.24 -8.73 -1.05
N ARG A 84 -5.39 -9.12 0.22
CA ARG A 84 -4.66 -10.26 0.80
C ARG A 84 -5.10 -11.61 0.24
N TYR A 85 -6.34 -11.74 -0.20
CA TYR A 85 -6.87 -12.99 -0.75
C TYR A 85 -6.53 -13.18 -2.23
N THR A 86 -6.56 -12.12 -3.02
CA THR A 86 -6.30 -12.20 -4.46
C THR A 86 -4.83 -11.98 -4.82
N GLY A 87 -4.07 -11.33 -3.95
CA GLY A 87 -2.72 -10.87 -4.25
C GLY A 87 -2.69 -9.65 -5.18
N GLU A 88 -3.85 -9.07 -5.52
CA GLU A 88 -3.89 -7.87 -6.34
C GLU A 88 -3.31 -6.68 -5.58
N PHE A 89 -2.42 -5.97 -6.22
CA PHE A 89 -1.79 -4.75 -5.72
C PHE A 89 -2.18 -3.60 -6.64
N ILE A 90 -2.76 -2.55 -6.06
CA ILE A 90 -3.11 -1.32 -6.76
C ILE A 90 -2.27 -0.19 -6.20
N GLN A 91 -1.53 0.49 -7.07
CA GLN A 91 -0.82 1.73 -6.75
C GLN A 91 -1.38 2.86 -7.59
N LYS A 92 -1.79 3.95 -6.93
CA LYS A 92 -2.21 5.20 -7.59
C LYS A 92 -1.32 6.33 -7.09
N THR A 93 -0.80 7.13 -8.01
CA THR A 93 0.03 8.29 -7.72
C THR A 93 -0.52 9.49 -8.49
N ALA A 94 -0.69 10.62 -7.82
CA ALA A 94 -1.12 11.86 -8.44
C ALA A 94 -0.22 13.02 -8.00
N GLU A 95 0.16 13.88 -8.92
CA GLU A 95 0.75 15.18 -8.61
C GLU A 95 -0.32 16.07 -7.98
N ILE A 96 -0.01 16.69 -6.85
CA ILE A 96 -0.89 17.60 -6.14
C ILE A 96 -0.54 19.03 -6.55
N PRO A 97 -1.47 19.78 -7.12
CA PRO A 97 -1.27 21.20 -7.41
C PRO A 97 -0.97 22.00 -6.14
N GLU A 98 -0.15 23.02 -6.26
CA GLU A 98 0.31 23.83 -5.12
C GLU A 98 -0.84 24.49 -4.37
N ASP A 99 -1.86 24.96 -5.08
CA ASP A 99 -3.07 25.56 -4.54
C ASP A 99 -3.95 24.58 -3.71
N GLN A 100 -3.75 23.26 -3.87
CA GLN A 100 -4.46 22.22 -3.14
C GLN A 100 -3.59 21.54 -2.07
N LEU A 101 -2.31 21.85 -2.03
CA LEU A 101 -1.34 21.17 -1.19
C LEU A 101 -1.66 21.27 0.30
N GLN A 102 -2.17 22.42 0.76
CA GLN A 102 -2.50 22.65 2.16
C GLN A 102 -3.50 21.63 2.69
N ASP A 103 -4.41 21.16 1.87
CA ASP A 103 -5.43 20.16 2.22
C ASP A 103 -4.84 18.78 2.56
N PHE A 104 -3.60 18.52 2.13
CA PHE A 104 -2.92 17.25 2.31
C PHE A 104 -1.74 17.32 3.29
N GLN A 105 -1.15 18.50 3.51
CA GLN A 105 0.00 18.65 4.41
C GLN A 105 -0.30 18.38 5.89
N ASN A 106 -1.54 18.58 6.32
CA ASN A 106 -1.96 18.40 7.71
C ASN A 106 -2.44 16.98 8.04
N ILE A 107 -2.30 16.03 7.11
CA ILE A 107 -2.68 14.64 7.34
C ILE A 107 -1.58 13.94 8.13
N ASP A 108 -1.98 13.15 9.13
CA ASP A 108 -1.04 12.30 9.87
C ASP A 108 -0.69 11.05 9.06
N TYR A 109 0.42 11.09 8.34
CA TYR A 109 0.92 9.99 7.53
C TYR A 109 1.62 8.90 8.35
N GLU A 110 1.93 9.16 9.61
CA GLU A 110 2.61 8.21 10.49
C GLU A 110 1.63 7.32 11.27
N ASN A 111 0.37 7.79 11.47
CA ASN A 111 -0.68 7.07 12.19
C ASN A 111 -1.93 6.95 11.31
N GLN A 112 -1.88 6.04 10.34
CA GLN A 112 -2.94 5.90 9.37
C GLN A 112 -4.13 5.08 9.89
N ASN A 113 -5.33 5.45 9.46
CA ASN A 113 -6.57 4.72 9.74
C ASN A 113 -7.47 4.68 8.50
N SER A 114 -8.41 3.72 8.49
CA SER A 114 -9.29 3.49 7.34
C SER A 114 -10.16 4.68 6.99
N GLU A 115 -10.70 5.40 7.98
CA GLU A 115 -11.57 6.56 7.75
C GLU A 115 -10.83 7.68 7.03
N THR A 116 -9.64 8.03 7.51
CA THR A 116 -8.80 9.04 6.88
C THR A 116 -8.35 8.60 5.48
N PHE A 117 -7.97 7.32 5.32
CA PHE A 117 -7.62 6.77 4.01
C PHE A 117 -8.77 6.93 3.02
N ASP A 118 -9.97 6.49 3.37
CA ASP A 118 -11.14 6.51 2.48
C ASP A 118 -11.54 7.95 2.12
N LYS A 119 -11.45 8.88 3.07
CA LYS A 119 -11.71 10.31 2.84
C LYS A 119 -10.71 10.93 1.86
N VAL A 120 -9.41 10.73 2.10
CA VAL A 120 -8.33 11.27 1.26
C VAL A 120 -8.36 10.62 -0.11
N PHE A 121 -8.53 9.30 -0.17
CA PHE A 121 -8.62 8.55 -1.42
C PHE A 121 -9.82 8.99 -2.26
N SER A 122 -11.00 9.16 -1.67
CA SER A 122 -12.20 9.64 -2.37
C SER A 122 -11.99 11.04 -2.95
N LYS A 123 -11.40 11.96 -2.18
CA LYS A 123 -11.10 13.32 -2.64
C LYS A 123 -10.19 13.28 -3.87
N VAL A 124 -9.07 12.56 -3.79
CA VAL A 124 -8.09 12.45 -4.89
C VAL A 124 -8.67 11.68 -6.08
N ASN A 125 -9.37 10.57 -5.82
CA ASN A 125 -9.95 9.76 -6.88
C ASN A 125 -10.98 10.55 -7.71
N ASN A 126 -11.83 11.32 -7.06
CA ASN A 126 -12.81 12.15 -7.75
C ASN A 126 -12.14 13.31 -8.51
N SER A 127 -11.17 13.98 -7.89
CA SER A 127 -10.50 15.14 -8.49
C SER A 127 -9.53 14.75 -9.60
N PHE A 128 -8.80 13.65 -9.46
CA PHE A 128 -7.67 13.31 -10.34
C PHE A 128 -7.88 12.05 -11.18
N PHE A 129 -8.48 11.00 -10.67
CA PHE A 129 -8.58 9.73 -11.39
C PHE A 129 -9.87 9.56 -12.20
N LYS A 130 -11.00 10.09 -11.74
CA LYS A 130 -12.27 10.01 -12.48
C LYS A 130 -12.39 11.08 -13.56
N ASN A 131 -11.87 12.27 -13.34
CA ASN A 131 -12.04 13.42 -14.21
C ASN A 131 -10.88 13.53 -15.22
N LYS A 132 -10.78 12.57 -16.13
CA LYS A 132 -9.68 12.52 -17.13
C LYS A 132 -9.58 13.76 -18.03
N ALA A 133 -10.68 14.46 -18.29
CA ALA A 133 -10.72 15.63 -19.15
C ALA A 133 -10.06 16.89 -18.52
N SER A 134 -10.11 17.05 -17.20
CA SER A 134 -9.52 18.18 -16.49
C SER A 134 -8.02 18.04 -16.22
N LYS A 135 -7.40 16.91 -16.61
CA LYS A 135 -6.07 16.48 -16.21
C LYS A 135 -4.96 16.75 -17.22
N GLN A 136 -5.20 17.60 -18.21
CA GLN A 136 -4.26 17.77 -19.32
C GLN A 136 -2.83 18.17 -18.89
N ASN A 137 -2.66 18.74 -17.69
CA ASN A 137 -1.38 19.22 -17.18
C ASN A 137 -0.92 18.60 -15.85
N ILE A 138 -1.66 17.65 -15.27
CA ILE A 138 -1.31 17.03 -14.00
C ILE A 138 -0.81 15.61 -14.25
N TYR A 139 0.35 15.27 -13.66
CA TYR A 139 0.85 13.90 -13.67
C TYR A 139 -0.01 13.01 -12.78
N TRP A 140 -0.39 11.85 -13.30
CA TRP A 140 -1.04 10.80 -12.55
C TRP A 140 -0.64 9.44 -13.11
N GLN A 141 -0.70 8.41 -12.28
CA GLN A 141 -0.29 7.07 -12.64
C GLN A 141 -1.08 6.03 -11.84
N GLU A 142 -1.49 4.96 -12.49
CA GLU A 142 -2.11 3.81 -11.85
C GLU A 142 -1.44 2.53 -12.33
N TYR A 143 -0.98 1.71 -11.38
CA TYR A 143 -0.46 0.38 -11.62
C TYR A 143 -1.37 -0.66 -10.99
N ILE A 144 -1.63 -1.74 -11.71
CA ILE A 144 -2.22 -2.97 -11.18
C ILE A 144 -1.18 -4.07 -11.32
N MET A 145 -0.88 -4.75 -10.22
CA MET A 145 0.12 -5.80 -10.15
C MET A 145 -0.49 -7.04 -9.51
N ASP A 146 -0.01 -8.22 -9.90
CA ASP A 146 -0.27 -9.47 -9.19
C ASP A 146 0.90 -9.75 -8.26
N CYS A 147 0.62 -9.96 -6.99
CA CYS A 147 1.62 -10.20 -5.97
C CYS A 147 1.49 -11.58 -5.35
N ILE A 148 2.61 -12.18 -5.06
CA ILE A 148 2.73 -13.41 -4.29
C ILE A 148 3.60 -13.17 -3.07
N LYS A 149 3.32 -13.89 -1.99
CA LYS A 149 4.20 -13.86 -0.83
C LYS A 149 5.59 -14.37 -1.26
N ALA A 150 6.62 -13.56 -1.08
CA ALA A 150 7.97 -13.96 -1.41
C ALA A 150 8.37 -15.17 -0.58
N GLN A 151 8.70 -16.28 -1.22
CA GLN A 151 9.22 -17.46 -0.53
C GLN A 151 10.61 -17.11 0.01
N LYS A 152 10.85 -17.43 1.30
CA LYS A 152 12.21 -17.43 1.81
C LYS A 152 12.99 -18.46 0.99
N LYS A 153 13.97 -18.02 0.22
CA LYS A 153 15.00 -18.94 -0.29
C LYS A 153 15.84 -19.35 0.92
N PHE A 154 15.70 -20.61 1.32
CA PHE A 154 16.59 -21.24 2.30
C PHE A 154 17.95 -21.51 1.64
#